data_c2474730fb8b013d1434e18f58788bf0
#
_entry.id   c2474730fb8b013d1434e18f58788bf0
#
_cell.length_a   1.000
_cell.length_b   1.000
_cell.length_c   1.000
_cell.angle_alpha   90.00
_cell.angle_beta   90.00
_cell.angle_gamma   90.00
#
_symmetry.space_group_name_H-M   'P 1'
#
loop_
_entity.id
_entity.type
_entity.pdbx_description
1 polymer ?
#
loop_
_entity_poly.entity_id
_entity_poly.type
_entity_poly.pdbx_seq_one_letter_code
_entity_poly.pdbx_strand_id
1 'polypeptide(L)'
;MPPEERLVPRFAAEPPQDLLPYGRWADTLRGEFLAACLHIDADGEELGEPGDLVWYPDRTWHGRTFVPVTTRTSAGFELFGYVSFAPAAGVEEAGDFHATADFTAETAEANPDWRIDLCDEVVGVWRGEQNRRAAMTLVWGRPLVDGGAIVTAELADLAVDQCPLVEGRFTLIAPDAYRGDTLDVKLFDARGGELARESLYEDDGENGDEQEDG
;
A
#
# COMPACT_ATOMS: atom_id res chain seq x y z
N MET A 1 30.67 15.47 -17.68
CA MET A 1 29.53 15.99 -16.90
C MET A 1 29.58 15.32 -15.55
N PRO A 2 29.50 16.07 -14.42
CA PRO A 2 29.30 15.40 -13.12
C PRO A 2 27.97 14.62 -13.20
N PRO A 3 27.86 13.46 -12.53
CA PRO A 3 26.60 12.74 -12.48
C PRO A 3 25.54 13.70 -11.89
N GLU A 4 24.42 13.84 -12.57
CA GLU A 4 23.28 14.56 -11.98
C GLU A 4 22.98 13.90 -10.64
N GLU A 5 23.12 14.65 -9.55
CA GLU A 5 22.67 14.18 -8.25
C GLU A 5 21.19 13.80 -8.38
N ARG A 6 20.90 12.52 -8.32
CA ARG A 6 19.53 12.02 -8.21
C ARG A 6 18.97 12.54 -6.88
N LEU A 7 18.21 13.61 -6.95
CA LEU A 7 17.50 14.13 -5.79
C LEU A 7 16.34 13.21 -5.49
N VAL A 8 16.57 12.26 -4.59
CA VAL A 8 15.49 11.45 -4.01
C VAL A 8 14.67 12.35 -3.08
N PRO A 9 13.33 12.26 -3.10
CA PRO A 9 12.49 13.01 -2.18
C PRO A 9 12.91 12.71 -0.74
N ARG A 10 13.30 13.73 0.00
CA ARG A 10 13.46 13.59 1.45
C ARG A 10 12.07 13.64 2.06
N PHE A 11 11.63 12.49 2.48
CA PHE A 11 10.34 12.27 3.07
C PHE A 11 10.54 11.54 4.40
N ALA A 12 9.77 11.91 5.39
CA ALA A 12 9.70 11.21 6.66
C ALA A 12 8.23 10.95 6.99
N ALA A 13 7.83 9.69 6.94
CA ALA A 13 6.59 9.26 7.55
C ALA A 13 6.80 9.04 9.04
N GLU A 14 5.76 9.24 9.84
CA GLU A 14 5.77 8.76 11.21
C GLU A 14 5.87 7.24 11.21
N PRO A 15 6.68 6.63 12.12
CA PRO A 15 6.78 5.19 12.19
C PRO A 15 5.39 4.57 12.42
N PRO A 16 5.12 3.36 11.87
CA PRO A 16 3.86 2.66 12.12
C PRO A 16 3.71 2.36 13.60
N GLN A 17 2.48 2.32 14.07
CA GLN A 17 2.20 1.79 15.40
C GLN A 17 2.37 0.27 15.39
N ASP A 18 2.89 -0.29 16.49
CA ASP A 18 3.12 -1.73 16.62
C ASP A 18 1.82 -2.54 16.84
N LEU A 19 0.68 -1.89 16.91
CA LEU A 19 -0.60 -2.51 17.23
C LEU A 19 -1.60 -2.36 16.09
N LEU A 20 -2.17 -3.49 15.70
CA LEU A 20 -3.33 -3.52 14.80
C LEU A 20 -4.59 -3.03 15.53
N PRO A 21 -5.61 -2.51 14.83
CA PRO A 21 -6.87 -2.12 15.44
C PRO A 21 -7.53 -3.23 16.26
N TYR A 22 -8.02 -2.91 17.45
CA TYR A 22 -8.72 -3.85 18.34
C TYR A 22 -9.89 -3.23 19.09
N GLY A 23 -10.81 -4.08 19.61
CA GLY A 23 -11.95 -3.67 20.43
C GLY A 23 -12.86 -2.67 19.72
N ARG A 24 -13.46 -1.73 20.47
CA ARG A 24 -14.42 -0.75 19.93
C ARG A 24 -13.84 0.12 18.81
N TRP A 25 -12.54 0.34 18.83
CA TRP A 25 -11.85 1.10 17.79
C TRP A 25 -11.92 0.35 16.46
N ALA A 26 -11.61 -0.95 16.48
CA ALA A 26 -11.76 -1.80 15.30
C ALA A 26 -13.23 -1.85 14.82
N ASP A 27 -14.21 -1.85 15.72
CA ASP A 27 -15.64 -1.83 15.37
C ASP A 27 -16.01 -0.53 14.64
N THR A 28 -15.47 0.62 15.08
CA THR A 28 -15.67 1.92 14.39
C THR A 28 -15.09 1.88 12.99
N LEU A 29 -13.83 1.50 12.85
CA LEU A 29 -13.15 1.40 11.54
C LEU A 29 -13.87 0.40 10.63
N ARG A 30 -14.34 -0.73 11.17
CA ARG A 30 -15.14 -1.71 10.43
C ARG A 30 -16.40 -1.09 9.84
N GLY A 31 -17.11 -0.30 10.63
CA GLY A 31 -18.33 0.39 10.17
C GLY A 31 -18.05 1.31 8.99
N GLU A 32 -16.99 2.11 9.08
CA GLU A 32 -16.57 3.03 8.02
C GLU A 32 -16.18 2.29 6.74
N PHE A 33 -15.34 1.26 6.84
CA PHE A 33 -14.92 0.48 5.66
C PHE A 33 -16.09 -0.23 5.00
N LEU A 34 -16.95 -0.92 5.76
CA LEU A 34 -18.11 -1.62 5.18
C LEU A 34 -19.10 -0.65 4.54
N ALA A 35 -19.22 0.58 5.06
CA ALA A 35 -20.02 1.62 4.43
C ALA A 35 -19.41 2.04 3.07
N ALA A 36 -18.09 2.14 2.97
CA ALA A 36 -17.41 2.41 1.70
C ALA A 36 -17.61 1.28 0.68
N CYS A 37 -17.55 0.02 1.12
CA CYS A 37 -17.79 -1.15 0.24
C CYS A 37 -19.15 -1.12 -0.47
N LEU A 38 -20.17 -0.49 0.13
CA LEU A 38 -21.49 -0.35 -0.49
C LEU A 38 -21.50 0.59 -1.72
N HIS A 39 -20.42 1.36 -1.92
CA HIS A 39 -20.29 2.34 -2.98
C HIS A 39 -19.28 1.92 -4.06
N ILE A 40 -18.75 0.70 -3.99
CA ILE A 40 -17.88 0.15 -5.03
C ILE A 40 -18.68 0.05 -6.33
N ASP A 41 -18.11 0.61 -7.40
CA ASP A 41 -18.63 0.41 -8.75
C ASP A 41 -18.11 -0.92 -9.30
N ALA A 42 -18.94 -1.93 -9.22
CA ALA A 42 -18.57 -3.29 -9.58
C ALA A 42 -18.84 -3.63 -11.07
N ASP A 43 -19.17 -2.66 -11.92
CA ASP A 43 -19.44 -2.86 -13.35
C ASP A 43 -20.40 -4.01 -13.66
N GLY A 44 -21.31 -4.33 -12.72
CA GLY A 44 -22.30 -5.39 -12.84
C GLY A 44 -21.87 -6.75 -12.26
N GLU A 45 -20.70 -6.85 -11.67
CA GLU A 45 -20.25 -8.02 -10.92
C GLU A 45 -20.98 -8.16 -9.59
N GLU A 46 -21.33 -9.39 -9.21
CA GLU A 46 -21.86 -9.70 -7.87
C GLU A 46 -20.71 -10.02 -6.93
N LEU A 47 -20.23 -9.01 -6.17
CA LEU A 47 -19.07 -9.16 -5.30
C LEU A 47 -19.29 -10.13 -4.14
N GLY A 48 -20.53 -10.40 -3.75
CA GLY A 48 -20.86 -11.24 -2.60
C GLY A 48 -20.71 -10.51 -1.25
N GLU A 49 -20.89 -11.26 -0.16
CA GLU A 49 -20.83 -10.71 1.20
C GLU A 49 -19.37 -10.64 1.69
N PRO A 50 -18.94 -9.52 2.32
CA PRO A 50 -17.62 -9.43 2.93
C PRO A 50 -17.47 -10.41 4.10
N GLY A 51 -16.30 -11.05 4.18
CA GLY A 51 -15.91 -11.92 5.28
C GLY A 51 -15.26 -11.18 6.45
N ASP A 52 -14.31 -11.85 7.11
CA ASP A 52 -13.54 -11.25 8.21
C ASP A 52 -12.55 -10.21 7.65
N LEU A 53 -12.48 -9.06 8.32
CA LEU A 53 -11.56 -7.99 7.94
C LEU A 53 -10.14 -8.31 8.41
N VAL A 54 -9.19 -8.12 7.53
CA VAL A 54 -7.75 -8.18 7.79
C VAL A 54 -7.22 -6.75 7.87
N TRP A 55 -6.87 -6.30 9.07
CA TRP A 55 -6.28 -4.98 9.29
C TRP A 55 -4.77 -5.01 9.11
N TYR A 56 -4.20 -3.90 8.65
CA TYR A 56 -2.77 -3.69 8.49
C TYR A 56 -2.28 -2.60 9.45
N PRO A 57 -0.96 -2.52 9.73
CA PRO A 57 -0.40 -1.45 10.54
C PRO A 57 -0.77 -0.08 10.00
N ASP A 58 -1.07 0.86 10.89
CA ASP A 58 -1.38 2.21 10.48
C ASP A 58 -0.15 3.01 10.03
N ARG A 59 -0.38 4.05 9.24
CA ARG A 59 0.62 5.05 8.89
C ARG A 59 0.02 6.44 9.03
N THR A 60 0.80 7.36 9.58
CA THR A 60 0.39 8.75 9.69
C THR A 60 1.23 9.61 8.74
N TRP A 61 0.53 10.41 7.95
CA TRP A 61 1.14 11.37 7.06
C TRP A 61 0.27 12.63 6.97
N HIS A 62 0.94 13.79 7.05
CA HIS A 62 0.30 15.11 6.92
C HIS A 62 -0.86 15.33 7.91
N GLY A 63 -0.71 14.81 9.14
CA GLY A 63 -1.72 14.95 10.20
C GLY A 63 -2.95 14.04 10.05
N ARG A 64 -2.88 13.04 9.16
CA ARG A 64 -3.94 12.06 8.95
C ARG A 64 -3.38 10.65 9.11
N THR A 65 -4.08 9.81 9.85
CA THR A 65 -3.73 8.39 10.02
C THR A 65 -4.54 7.56 9.04
N PHE A 66 -3.88 6.62 8.38
CA PHE A 66 -4.43 5.68 7.40
C PHE A 66 -4.29 4.27 7.96
N VAL A 67 -5.38 3.51 7.99
CA VAL A 67 -5.45 2.12 8.44
C VAL A 67 -5.92 1.26 7.29
N PRO A 68 -5.04 0.57 6.57
CA PRO A 68 -5.43 -0.28 5.46
C PRO A 68 -6.15 -1.54 5.94
N VAL A 69 -6.95 -2.11 5.04
CA VAL A 69 -7.78 -3.27 5.30
C VAL A 69 -8.05 -4.05 4.02
N THR A 70 -8.14 -5.37 4.15
CA THR A 70 -8.65 -6.25 3.09
C THR A 70 -9.69 -7.20 3.64
N THR A 71 -10.53 -7.77 2.77
CA THR A 71 -11.44 -8.86 3.12
C THR A 71 -11.80 -9.68 1.88
N ARG A 72 -11.91 -10.97 2.06
CA ARG A 72 -12.45 -11.86 1.01
C ARG A 72 -13.97 -11.85 1.05
N THR A 73 -14.56 -11.88 -0.13
CA THR A 73 -16.02 -12.01 -0.26
C THR A 73 -16.44 -13.46 -0.48
N SER A 74 -17.72 -13.73 -0.25
CA SER A 74 -18.31 -15.04 -0.52
C SER A 74 -18.29 -15.44 -2.01
N ALA A 75 -18.13 -14.49 -2.92
CA ALA A 75 -17.98 -14.73 -4.37
C ALA A 75 -16.52 -14.93 -4.80
N GLY A 76 -15.54 -14.78 -3.92
CA GLY A 76 -14.12 -15.03 -4.18
C GLY A 76 -13.31 -13.79 -4.56
N PHE A 77 -13.93 -12.62 -4.64
CA PHE A 77 -13.22 -11.35 -4.79
C PHE A 77 -12.49 -10.95 -3.52
N GLU A 78 -11.48 -10.11 -3.64
CA GLU A 78 -10.91 -9.39 -2.52
C GLU A 78 -11.34 -7.93 -2.56
N LEU A 79 -11.95 -7.44 -1.47
CA LEU A 79 -12.17 -6.02 -1.25
C LEU A 79 -10.99 -5.48 -0.49
N PHE A 80 -10.48 -4.35 -0.91
CA PHE A 80 -9.33 -3.67 -0.31
C PHE A 80 -9.56 -2.17 -0.21
N GLY A 81 -8.80 -1.50 0.64
CA GLY A 81 -8.88 -0.06 0.82
C GLY A 81 -8.32 0.36 2.17
N TYR A 82 -8.74 1.52 2.64
CA TYR A 82 -8.31 2.03 3.95
C TYR A 82 -9.40 2.87 4.62
N VAL A 83 -9.28 3.01 5.93
CA VAL A 83 -9.98 4.04 6.71
C VAL A 83 -8.96 5.07 7.16
N SER A 84 -9.23 6.34 6.93
CA SER A 84 -8.39 7.43 7.40
C SER A 84 -9.15 8.37 8.32
N PHE A 85 -8.42 9.02 9.25
CA PHE A 85 -9.00 9.93 10.23
C PHE A 85 -7.96 10.94 10.71
N ALA A 86 -8.44 12.06 11.26
CA ALA A 86 -7.60 12.96 12.04
C ALA A 86 -7.35 12.33 13.42
N PRO A 87 -6.08 12.09 13.84
CA PRO A 87 -5.77 11.49 15.13
C PRO A 87 -6.22 12.40 16.29
N ALA A 88 -6.45 11.78 17.45
CA ALA A 88 -6.80 12.50 18.65
C ALA A 88 -5.75 13.55 19.03
N ALA A 89 -6.19 14.74 19.41
CA ALA A 89 -5.32 15.83 19.83
C ALA A 89 -5.76 16.38 21.20
N GLY A 90 -4.98 16.11 22.24
CA GLY A 90 -5.30 16.55 23.61
C GLY A 90 -6.57 15.89 24.15
N VAL A 91 -7.66 16.67 24.26
CA VAL A 91 -8.97 16.19 24.74
C VAL A 91 -9.94 15.85 23.61
N GLU A 92 -9.58 16.14 22.36
CA GLU A 92 -10.38 15.82 21.19
C GLU A 92 -10.20 14.35 20.82
N GLU A 93 -11.30 13.66 20.54
CA GLU A 93 -11.29 12.30 20.04
C GLU A 93 -10.89 12.28 18.55
N ALA A 94 -10.45 11.11 18.07
CA ALA A 94 -10.23 10.90 16.64
C ALA A 94 -11.53 11.15 15.85
N GLY A 95 -11.41 11.83 14.72
CA GLY A 95 -12.57 12.25 13.94
C GLY A 95 -12.26 12.45 12.47
N ASP A 96 -13.18 13.04 11.74
CA ASP A 96 -13.06 13.29 10.29
C ASP A 96 -12.71 12.00 9.53
N PHE A 97 -13.51 10.96 9.76
CA PHE A 97 -13.34 9.66 9.14
C PHE A 97 -13.63 9.74 7.64
N HIS A 98 -12.79 9.09 6.87
CA HIS A 98 -12.96 8.88 5.44
C HIS A 98 -12.48 7.47 5.11
N ALA A 99 -13.27 6.72 4.35
CA ALA A 99 -12.92 5.38 3.91
C ALA A 99 -13.01 5.27 2.40
N THR A 100 -12.10 4.51 1.82
CA THR A 100 -12.14 4.06 0.42
C THR A 100 -12.23 2.55 0.39
N ALA A 101 -12.86 2.02 -0.66
CA ALA A 101 -12.89 0.59 -0.92
C ALA A 101 -12.95 0.37 -2.43
N ASP A 102 -12.25 -0.66 -2.87
CA ASP A 102 -12.26 -1.17 -4.23
C ASP A 102 -12.20 -2.70 -4.19
N PHE A 103 -12.21 -3.36 -5.33
CA PHE A 103 -12.18 -4.81 -5.41
C PHE A 103 -11.25 -5.32 -6.50
N THR A 104 -10.79 -6.56 -6.33
CA THR A 104 -10.04 -7.27 -7.36
C THR A 104 -10.44 -8.74 -7.41
N ALA A 105 -10.38 -9.32 -8.60
CA ALA A 105 -10.45 -10.76 -8.82
C ALA A 105 -9.05 -11.41 -8.70
N GLU A 106 -7.98 -10.62 -8.80
CA GLU A 106 -6.61 -11.08 -8.68
C GLU A 106 -6.25 -11.24 -7.21
N THR A 107 -5.87 -12.44 -6.85
CA THR A 107 -5.63 -12.82 -5.46
C THR A 107 -4.40 -13.70 -5.35
N ALA A 108 -3.76 -13.72 -4.20
CA ALA A 108 -2.58 -14.55 -3.96
C ALA A 108 -2.83 -16.05 -4.24
N GLU A 109 -4.06 -16.55 -3.99
CA GLU A 109 -4.40 -17.94 -4.28
C GLU A 109 -4.48 -18.23 -5.79
N ALA A 110 -4.89 -17.25 -6.58
CA ALA A 110 -4.94 -17.37 -8.04
C ALA A 110 -3.56 -17.18 -8.68
N ASN A 111 -2.62 -16.54 -7.98
CA ASN A 111 -1.30 -16.17 -8.46
C ASN A 111 -0.17 -16.78 -7.58
N PRO A 112 0.09 -18.10 -7.68
CA PRO A 112 1.03 -18.80 -6.80
C PRO A 112 2.49 -18.36 -6.98
N ASP A 113 2.82 -17.65 -8.03
CA ASP A 113 4.15 -17.11 -8.30
C ASP A 113 4.42 -15.76 -7.59
N TRP A 114 3.38 -15.13 -7.05
CA TRP A 114 3.56 -13.92 -6.26
C TRP A 114 4.36 -14.21 -4.99
N ARG A 115 5.22 -13.29 -4.63
CA ARG A 115 6.06 -13.39 -3.44
C ARG A 115 5.67 -12.41 -2.36
N ILE A 116 5.00 -11.36 -2.73
CA ILE A 116 4.40 -10.37 -1.86
C ILE A 116 2.99 -10.10 -2.39
N ASP A 117 2.00 -10.17 -1.54
CA ASP A 117 0.62 -9.79 -1.82
C ASP A 117 0.47 -8.31 -1.50
N LEU A 118 0.23 -7.48 -2.51
CA LEU A 118 0.26 -6.02 -2.42
C LEU A 118 -1.09 -5.40 -2.79
N CYS A 119 -1.45 -4.35 -2.05
CA CYS A 119 -2.44 -3.36 -2.44
C CYS A 119 -1.82 -1.97 -2.33
N ASP A 120 -2.28 -1.02 -3.14
CA ASP A 120 -1.85 0.36 -3.07
C ASP A 120 -2.98 1.35 -3.36
N GLU A 121 -2.82 2.58 -2.88
CA GLU A 121 -3.76 3.67 -3.11
C GLU A 121 -3.05 5.03 -3.01
N VAL A 122 -3.39 5.94 -3.92
CA VAL A 122 -2.90 7.31 -3.87
C VAL A 122 -3.66 8.11 -2.81
N VAL A 123 -2.97 8.49 -1.73
CA VAL A 123 -3.56 9.21 -0.60
C VAL A 123 -3.31 10.72 -0.62
N GLY A 124 -2.54 11.20 -1.57
CA GLY A 124 -2.28 12.62 -1.70
C GLY A 124 -1.20 12.98 -2.71
N VAL A 125 -0.67 14.18 -2.59
CA VAL A 125 0.39 14.70 -3.46
C VAL A 125 1.53 15.26 -2.61
N TRP A 126 2.71 14.69 -2.76
CA TRP A 126 3.94 15.25 -2.23
C TRP A 126 4.44 16.39 -3.15
N ARG A 127 4.94 17.45 -2.55
CA ARG A 127 5.55 18.58 -3.26
C ARG A 127 6.99 18.73 -2.82
N GLY A 128 7.89 18.43 -3.73
CA GLY A 128 9.32 18.58 -3.52
C GLY A 128 9.85 19.94 -3.96
N GLU A 129 11.17 20.03 -3.98
CA GLU A 129 11.88 21.19 -4.46
C GLU A 129 11.55 21.52 -5.93
N GLN A 130 11.66 22.79 -6.31
CA GLN A 130 11.37 23.27 -7.66
C GLN A 130 9.92 23.00 -8.14
N ASN A 131 8.96 22.93 -7.19
CA ASN A 131 7.55 22.70 -7.49
C ASN A 131 7.24 21.35 -8.20
N ARG A 132 8.14 20.38 -8.09
CA ARG A 132 7.92 19.03 -8.60
C ARG A 132 6.91 18.31 -7.69
N ARG A 133 6.09 17.46 -8.29
CA ARG A 133 5.05 16.71 -7.60
C ARG A 133 5.30 15.21 -7.79
N ALA A 134 4.92 14.43 -6.78
CA ALA A 134 4.78 12.99 -6.84
C ALA A 134 3.45 12.58 -6.21
N ALA A 135 2.86 11.50 -6.64
CA ALA A 135 1.79 10.86 -5.90
C ALA A 135 2.34 10.42 -4.53
N MET A 136 1.55 10.59 -3.46
CA MET A 136 1.81 9.92 -2.19
C MET A 136 0.98 8.67 -2.18
N THR A 137 1.65 7.54 -2.24
CA THR A 137 1.03 6.23 -2.35
C THR A 137 1.16 5.49 -1.02
N LEU A 138 0.04 5.04 -0.50
CA LEU A 138 -0.07 4.11 0.61
C LEU A 138 0.01 2.71 0.03
N VAL A 139 0.96 1.90 0.52
CA VAL A 139 1.16 0.51 0.07
C VAL A 139 1.08 -0.39 1.27
N TRP A 140 0.31 -1.46 1.18
CA TRP A 140 0.20 -2.45 2.26
C TRP A 140 0.13 -3.84 1.70
N GLY A 141 0.45 -4.81 2.54
CA GLY A 141 0.46 -6.18 2.08
C GLY A 141 1.04 -7.15 3.08
N ARG A 142 1.26 -8.36 2.59
CA ARG A 142 1.88 -9.45 3.35
C ARG A 142 2.87 -10.22 2.48
N PRO A 143 4.01 -10.65 3.06
CA PRO A 143 4.88 -11.62 2.40
C PRO A 143 4.18 -12.95 2.18
N LEU A 144 4.41 -13.54 1.02
CA LEU A 144 4.00 -14.92 0.68
C LEU A 144 5.19 -15.89 0.79
N VAL A 145 6.37 -15.38 1.17
CA VAL A 145 7.59 -16.15 1.44
C VAL A 145 7.99 -16.02 2.90
N ASP A 146 8.58 -17.09 3.45
CA ASP A 146 9.00 -17.14 4.84
C ASP A 146 10.28 -16.34 5.09
N GLY A 147 10.47 -15.91 6.35
CA GLY A 147 11.72 -15.32 6.83
C GLY A 147 11.82 -13.80 6.67
N GLY A 148 10.79 -13.15 6.14
CA GLY A 148 10.73 -11.71 6.05
C GLY A 148 10.75 -11.02 7.42
N ALA A 149 11.43 -9.88 7.52
CA ALA A 149 11.54 -9.08 8.75
C ALA A 149 11.27 -7.60 8.51
N ILE A 150 11.76 -7.05 7.40
CA ILE A 150 11.68 -5.63 7.05
C ILE A 150 11.20 -5.50 5.62
N VAL A 151 10.34 -4.53 5.37
CA VAL A 151 9.90 -4.15 4.03
C VAL A 151 10.31 -2.71 3.76
N THR A 152 10.80 -2.45 2.55
CA THR A 152 11.15 -1.11 2.08
C THR A 152 10.31 -0.72 0.88
N ALA A 153 10.00 0.57 0.77
CA ALA A 153 9.59 1.22 -0.45
C ALA A 153 10.82 1.91 -1.06
N GLU A 154 11.17 1.58 -2.27
CA GLU A 154 12.35 2.12 -2.96
C GLU A 154 11.97 2.87 -4.24
N LEU A 155 12.58 4.02 -4.42
CA LEU A 155 12.45 4.84 -5.60
C LEU A 155 13.85 5.10 -6.17
N ALA A 156 14.09 4.75 -7.42
CA ALA A 156 15.43 4.85 -8.05
C ALA A 156 16.52 4.11 -7.25
N ASP A 157 16.24 2.91 -6.76
CA ASP A 157 17.11 2.06 -5.91
C ASP A 157 17.48 2.68 -4.55
N LEU A 158 16.71 3.63 -4.05
CA LEU A 158 16.91 4.25 -2.75
C LEU A 158 15.68 4.08 -1.87
N ALA A 159 15.87 3.52 -0.69
CA ALA A 159 14.78 3.38 0.28
C ALA A 159 14.24 4.75 0.69
N VAL A 160 12.97 4.98 0.43
CA VAL A 160 12.24 6.21 0.79
C VAL A 160 11.33 6.02 1.99
N ASP A 161 10.90 4.78 2.24
CA ASP A 161 10.22 4.38 3.46
C ASP A 161 10.58 2.94 3.83
N GLN A 162 10.43 2.58 5.11
CA GLN A 162 10.65 1.21 5.59
C GLN A 162 9.84 0.93 6.85
N CYS A 163 9.47 -0.32 7.05
CA CYS A 163 8.82 -0.77 8.28
C CYS A 163 9.15 -2.24 8.61
N PRO A 164 9.09 -2.64 9.89
CA PRO A 164 9.08 -4.04 10.26
C PRO A 164 7.73 -4.69 9.89
N LEU A 165 7.71 -6.01 9.83
CA LEU A 165 6.45 -6.75 9.77
C LEU A 165 5.78 -6.77 11.15
N VAL A 166 4.48 -6.46 11.18
CA VAL A 166 3.61 -6.58 12.36
C VAL A 166 2.62 -7.71 12.09
N GLU A 167 2.72 -8.80 12.84
CA GLU A 167 1.91 -10.00 12.60
C GLU A 167 1.92 -10.49 11.14
N GLY A 168 3.10 -10.41 10.49
CA GLY A 168 3.26 -10.82 9.09
C GLY A 168 2.70 -9.84 8.06
N ARG A 169 2.41 -8.59 8.43
CA ARG A 169 1.83 -7.54 7.58
C ARG A 169 2.67 -6.29 7.63
N PHE A 170 2.54 -5.47 6.60
CA PHE A 170 3.25 -4.19 6.55
C PHE A 170 2.38 -3.10 5.93
N THR A 171 2.75 -1.85 6.18
CA THR A 171 2.21 -0.67 5.53
C THR A 171 3.32 0.34 5.33
N LEU A 172 3.46 0.82 4.11
CA LEU A 172 4.41 1.85 3.69
C LEU A 172 3.63 3.06 3.18
N ILE A 173 4.25 4.22 3.22
CA ILE A 173 3.73 5.41 2.56
C ILE A 173 4.91 6.15 1.91
N ALA A 174 4.87 6.33 0.61
CA ALA A 174 6.01 6.82 -0.15
C ALA A 174 5.59 7.68 -1.34
N PRO A 175 6.42 8.63 -1.76
CA PRO A 175 6.22 9.30 -3.04
C PRO A 175 6.48 8.31 -4.18
N ASP A 176 5.61 8.36 -5.19
CA ASP A 176 5.65 7.49 -6.35
C ASP A 176 5.61 8.29 -7.66
N ALA A 177 5.99 7.64 -8.77
CA ALA A 177 6.03 8.25 -10.10
C ALA A 177 6.84 9.56 -10.14
N TYR A 178 8.01 9.58 -9.52
CA TYR A 178 8.86 10.76 -9.42
C TYR A 178 10.03 10.71 -10.40
N ARG A 179 10.07 11.64 -11.35
CA ARG A 179 11.10 11.78 -12.39
C ARG A 179 11.21 10.60 -13.36
N GLY A 180 10.16 9.82 -13.52
CA GLY A 180 10.14 8.62 -14.35
C GLY A 180 10.60 7.36 -13.64
N ASP A 181 10.98 7.46 -12.37
CA ASP A 181 11.18 6.29 -11.52
C ASP A 181 9.85 5.90 -10.87
N THR A 182 9.56 4.60 -10.76
CA THR A 182 8.40 4.01 -10.12
C THR A 182 8.79 3.36 -8.80
N LEU A 183 7.80 3.10 -7.94
CA LEU A 183 8.02 2.57 -6.62
C LEU A 183 8.15 1.05 -6.66
N ASP A 184 9.25 0.53 -6.10
CA ASP A 184 9.46 -0.88 -5.83
C ASP A 184 9.25 -1.18 -4.35
N VAL A 185 8.66 -2.33 -4.05
CA VAL A 185 8.55 -2.87 -2.70
C VAL A 185 9.50 -4.04 -2.56
N LYS A 186 10.38 -4.01 -1.56
CA LYS A 186 11.34 -5.09 -1.31
C LYS A 186 11.19 -5.65 0.10
N LEU A 187 11.28 -6.96 0.19
CA LEU A 187 11.26 -7.71 1.45
C LEU A 187 12.66 -8.19 1.79
N PHE A 188 13.07 -7.97 3.02
CA PHE A 188 14.38 -8.39 3.54
C PHE A 188 14.24 -9.31 4.75
N ASP A 189 15.18 -10.22 4.90
CA ASP A 189 15.35 -11.00 6.13
C ASP A 189 15.98 -10.18 7.27
N ALA A 190 16.06 -10.75 8.47
CA ALA A 190 16.68 -10.10 9.64
C ALA A 190 18.19 -9.84 9.49
N ARG A 191 18.85 -10.35 8.46
CA ARG A 191 20.28 -10.16 8.15
C ARG A 191 20.50 -9.16 7.03
N GLY A 192 19.41 -8.63 6.42
CA GLY A 192 19.46 -7.69 5.31
C GLY A 192 19.58 -8.37 3.94
N GLY A 193 19.34 -9.67 3.85
CA GLY A 193 19.22 -10.38 2.57
C GLY A 193 17.87 -10.11 1.91
N GLU A 194 17.86 -9.67 0.63
CA GLU A 194 16.62 -9.50 -0.14
C GLU A 194 15.98 -10.86 -0.41
N LEU A 195 14.71 -11.01 -0.04
CA LEU A 195 13.92 -12.23 -0.22
C LEU A 195 12.97 -12.13 -1.40
N ALA A 196 12.39 -10.95 -1.62
CA ALA A 196 11.41 -10.70 -2.67
C ALA A 196 11.41 -9.24 -3.09
N ARG A 197 10.91 -8.98 -4.29
CA ARG A 197 10.69 -7.64 -4.85
C ARG A 197 9.45 -7.68 -5.72
N GLU A 198 8.62 -6.65 -5.62
CA GLU A 198 7.49 -6.40 -6.50
C GLU A 198 7.49 -4.92 -6.90
N SER A 199 7.17 -4.63 -8.15
CA SER A 199 6.89 -3.27 -8.62
C SER A 199 5.39 -3.00 -8.53
N LEU A 200 5.00 -1.76 -8.22
CA LEU A 200 3.58 -1.37 -8.26
C LEU A 200 3.04 -1.28 -9.69
N TYR A 201 3.92 -1.28 -10.68
CA TYR A 201 3.56 -1.21 -12.09
C TYR A 201 4.05 -2.48 -12.79
N GLU A 202 3.17 -3.13 -13.50
CA GLU A 202 3.60 -4.17 -14.44
C GLU A 202 4.49 -3.51 -15.51
N ASP A 203 5.66 -4.09 -15.76
CA ASP A 203 6.39 -3.80 -16.97
C ASP A 203 5.49 -4.25 -18.14
N ASP A 204 4.85 -3.32 -18.80
CA ASP A 204 4.26 -3.55 -20.12
C ASP A 204 5.40 -4.02 -21.03
N GLY A 205 5.67 -5.33 -20.99
CA GLY A 205 6.76 -5.95 -21.70
C GLY A 205 6.72 -5.47 -23.14
N GLU A 206 7.77 -4.77 -23.56
CA GLU A 206 8.04 -4.46 -24.96
C GLU A 206 7.90 -5.76 -25.77
N ASN A 207 6.69 -5.99 -26.29
CA ASN A 207 6.52 -6.85 -27.43
C ASN A 207 7.22 -6.17 -28.60
N GLY A 208 8.54 -6.32 -28.63
CA GLY A 208 9.37 -6.00 -29.77
C GLY A 208 8.89 -6.84 -30.94
N ASP A 209 8.02 -6.27 -31.77
CA ASP A 209 7.79 -6.70 -33.13
C ASP A 209 9.15 -6.56 -33.86
N GLU A 210 9.96 -7.61 -33.80
CA GLU A 210 10.96 -7.85 -34.85
C GLU A 210 10.22 -8.07 -36.15
N GLN A 211 9.95 -6.98 -36.88
CA GLN A 211 9.65 -7.07 -38.29
C GLN A 211 10.96 -7.49 -38.99
N GLU A 212 11.10 -8.80 -39.26
CA GLU A 212 11.99 -9.32 -40.28
C GLU A 212 11.51 -8.77 -41.63
N ASP A 213 12.22 -7.75 -42.12
CA ASP A 213 12.22 -7.40 -43.52
C ASP A 213 13.02 -8.49 -44.27
N GLY A 214 12.29 -9.34 -45.04
CA GLY A 214 12.78 -10.25 -46.06
C GLY A 214 12.67 -9.64 -47.47
#